data_2799f917b1104de05625977916a27055
#
_entry.id   2799f917b1104de05625977916a27055
#
_cell.length_a   1.000
_cell.length_b   1.000
_cell.length_c   1.000
_cell.angle_alpha   90.00
_cell.angle_beta   90.00
_cell.angle_gamma   90.00
#
_symmetry.space_group_name_H-M   'P 1'
#
loop_
_entity.id
_entity.type
_entity.pdbx_description
1 polymer ?
#
loop_
_entity_poly.entity_id
_entity_poly.type
_entity_poly.pdbx_seq_one_letter_code
_entity_poly.pdbx_strand_id
1 'polypeptide(L)'
;MFQDGNKNIASVRNNILRCMTVANERMTVGKKNEAIKQSHETELAKNHIEQAELKELADHLVDLYKNIEAYSRLHQEKTKGILDLAIMKAGELVPDADVEGIHLKYTENNKCYVVNKDGNDINDREGSGYRAILGALMRYACLKAQPDALQLMVFDESFPYLSDTTTSLMKDVLEEMKTDISIVVVEQRHNVVDGITDGEYLFEKGADKITRVSKII
;
A
#
# COMPACT_ATOMS: atom_id res chain seq x y z
N MET A 1 -100.06 -19.78 30.21
CA MET A 1 -99.62 -19.10 28.96
C MET A 1 -98.57 -18.02 29.12
N PHE A 2 -98.25 -17.50 30.32
CA PHE A 2 -97.18 -16.48 30.46
C PHE A 2 -95.79 -16.99 30.79
N GLN A 3 -95.58 -18.26 31.15
CA GLN A 3 -94.29 -18.79 31.46
C GLN A 3 -93.45 -19.21 30.24
N ASP A 4 -94.02 -19.53 29.10
CA ASP A 4 -93.32 -19.93 27.88
C ASP A 4 -92.76 -18.73 27.14
N GLY A 5 -93.45 -17.57 27.22
CA GLY A 5 -92.93 -16.35 26.62
C GLY A 5 -91.61 -15.82 27.22
N ASN A 6 -91.50 -15.95 28.53
CA ASN A 6 -90.28 -15.50 29.21
C ASN A 6 -89.03 -16.39 28.91
N LYS A 7 -89.25 -17.70 28.73
CA LYS A 7 -88.11 -18.63 28.32
C LYS A 7 -87.64 -18.34 26.90
N ASN A 8 -88.56 -17.97 26.00
CA ASN A 8 -88.26 -17.63 24.63
C ASN A 8 -87.48 -16.29 24.56
N ILE A 9 -87.83 -15.28 25.34
CA ILE A 9 -87.07 -14.01 25.39
C ILE A 9 -85.71 -14.17 25.98
N ALA A 10 -85.53 -14.96 27.05
CA ALA A 10 -84.21 -15.27 27.60
C ALA A 10 -83.30 -16.02 26.62
N SER A 11 -83.87 -16.98 25.88
CA SER A 11 -83.11 -17.71 24.84
C SER A 11 -82.64 -16.79 23.71
N VAL A 12 -83.47 -15.92 23.22
CA VAL A 12 -83.17 -14.91 22.16
C VAL A 12 -82.07 -13.97 22.67
N ARG A 13 -82.24 -13.45 23.90
CA ARG A 13 -81.22 -12.55 24.51
C ARG A 13 -79.85 -13.26 24.61
N ASN A 14 -79.77 -14.50 25.04
CA ASN A 14 -78.52 -15.24 25.14
C ASN A 14 -77.90 -15.46 23.76
N ASN A 15 -78.69 -15.77 22.75
CA ASN A 15 -78.19 -15.89 21.37
C ASN A 15 -77.64 -14.59 20.80
N ILE A 16 -78.32 -13.46 21.07
CA ILE A 16 -77.82 -12.10 20.69
C ILE A 16 -76.48 -11.83 21.38
N LEU A 17 -76.36 -12.07 22.68
CA LEU A 17 -75.14 -11.88 23.42
C LEU A 17 -73.99 -12.72 22.86
N ARG A 18 -74.28 -13.97 22.53
CA ARG A 18 -73.31 -14.87 21.93
C ARG A 18 -72.83 -14.41 20.55
N CYS A 19 -73.76 -13.95 19.70
CA CYS A 19 -73.43 -13.34 18.43
C CYS A 19 -72.57 -12.05 18.57
N MET A 20 -72.89 -11.19 19.54
CA MET A 20 -72.12 -9.97 19.83
C MET A 20 -70.69 -10.34 20.30
N THR A 21 -70.53 -11.35 21.14
CA THR A 21 -69.20 -11.80 21.59
C THR A 21 -68.36 -12.30 20.42
N VAL A 22 -68.93 -13.16 19.57
CA VAL A 22 -68.28 -13.69 18.37
C VAL A 22 -67.92 -12.57 17.37
N ALA A 23 -68.78 -11.59 17.18
CA ALA A 23 -68.52 -10.43 16.34
C ALA A 23 -67.39 -9.57 16.88
N ASN A 24 -67.31 -9.33 18.20
CA ASN A 24 -66.22 -8.59 18.84
C ASN A 24 -64.89 -9.36 18.74
N GLU A 25 -64.90 -10.67 18.95
CA GLU A 25 -63.68 -11.49 18.79
C GLU A 25 -63.16 -11.44 17.34
N ARG A 26 -64.03 -11.57 16.35
CA ARG A 26 -63.65 -11.45 14.93
C ARG A 26 -63.10 -10.08 14.59
N MET A 27 -63.68 -9.01 15.12
CA MET A 27 -63.22 -7.65 14.93
C MET A 27 -61.85 -7.42 15.57
N THR A 28 -61.59 -8.02 16.74
CA THR A 28 -60.30 -7.94 17.44
C THR A 28 -59.21 -8.71 16.67
N VAL A 29 -59.55 -9.90 16.13
CA VAL A 29 -58.64 -10.69 15.27
C VAL A 29 -58.34 -9.93 13.98
N GLY A 30 -59.34 -9.29 13.35
CA GLY A 30 -59.16 -8.47 12.16
C GLY A 30 -58.18 -7.33 12.40
N LYS A 31 -58.36 -6.57 13.50
CA LYS A 31 -57.43 -5.48 13.87
C LYS A 31 -56.00 -5.97 14.13
N LYS A 32 -55.82 -7.14 14.77
CA LYS A 32 -54.49 -7.76 14.98
C LYS A 32 -53.84 -8.13 13.65
N ASN A 33 -54.60 -8.72 12.74
CA ASN A 33 -54.06 -9.13 11.42
C ASN A 33 -53.68 -7.88 10.58
N GLU A 34 -54.42 -6.81 10.68
CA GLU A 34 -54.09 -5.57 9.97
C GLU A 34 -52.85 -4.91 10.53
N ALA A 35 -52.65 -4.90 11.85
CA ALA A 35 -51.42 -4.42 12.50
C ALA A 35 -50.20 -5.27 12.11
N ILE A 36 -50.34 -6.60 12.05
CA ILE A 36 -49.27 -7.50 11.60
C ILE A 36 -48.92 -7.21 10.12
N LYS A 37 -49.91 -7.04 9.26
CA LYS A 37 -49.70 -6.71 7.85
C LYS A 37 -48.95 -5.39 7.69
N GLN A 38 -49.34 -4.35 8.40
CA GLN A 38 -48.64 -3.05 8.38
C GLN A 38 -47.20 -3.16 8.90
N SER A 39 -46.95 -3.97 9.94
CA SER A 39 -45.60 -4.22 10.45
C SER A 39 -44.73 -4.88 9.40
N HIS A 40 -45.25 -5.90 8.72
CA HIS A 40 -44.50 -6.58 7.64
C HIS A 40 -44.24 -5.66 6.43
N GLU A 41 -45.20 -4.85 6.03
CA GLU A 41 -45.00 -3.90 4.94
C GLU A 41 -43.92 -2.86 5.29
N THR A 42 -43.87 -2.39 6.55
CA THR A 42 -42.83 -1.49 7.01
C THR A 42 -41.48 -2.13 7.04
N GLU A 43 -41.38 -3.38 7.50
CA GLU A 43 -40.13 -4.15 7.54
C GLU A 43 -39.61 -4.47 6.13
N LEU A 44 -40.50 -4.78 5.20
CA LEU A 44 -40.19 -5.02 3.80
C LEU A 44 -39.64 -3.76 3.12
N ALA A 45 -40.25 -2.62 3.37
CA ALA A 45 -39.79 -1.30 2.89
C ALA A 45 -38.36 -0.98 3.43
N LYS A 46 -38.12 -1.24 4.71
CA LYS A 46 -36.80 -1.07 5.33
C LYS A 46 -35.74 -1.97 4.69
N ASN A 47 -36.06 -3.24 4.50
CA ASN A 47 -35.16 -4.20 3.84
C ASN A 47 -34.82 -3.79 2.39
N HIS A 48 -35.77 -3.21 1.66
CA HIS A 48 -35.50 -2.70 0.32
C HIS A 48 -34.51 -1.52 0.31
N ILE A 49 -34.63 -0.61 1.30
CA ILE A 49 -33.70 0.51 1.45
C ILE A 49 -32.30 -0.01 1.78
N GLU A 50 -32.19 -0.92 2.75
CA GLU A 50 -30.90 -1.53 3.13
C GLU A 50 -30.24 -2.29 1.95
N GLN A 51 -31.03 -2.98 1.14
CA GLN A 51 -30.54 -3.65 -0.07
C GLN A 51 -30.02 -2.64 -1.11
N ALA A 52 -30.68 -1.51 -1.28
CA ALA A 52 -30.24 -0.47 -2.21
C ALA A 52 -28.91 0.16 -1.74
N GLU A 53 -28.78 0.46 -0.45
CA GLU A 53 -27.55 0.99 0.17
C GLU A 53 -26.38 -0.01 0.05
N LEU A 54 -26.63 -1.30 0.31
CA LEU A 54 -25.63 -2.35 0.16
C LEU A 54 -25.16 -2.51 -1.29
N LYS A 55 -26.06 -2.37 -2.26
CA LYS A 55 -25.73 -2.42 -3.68
C LYS A 55 -24.84 -1.22 -4.07
N GLU A 56 -25.21 -0.01 -3.64
CA GLU A 56 -24.41 1.20 -3.88
C GLU A 56 -22.99 1.06 -3.29
N LEU A 57 -22.89 0.54 -2.06
CA LEU A 57 -21.60 0.28 -1.42
C LEU A 57 -20.79 -0.77 -2.20
N ALA A 58 -21.41 -1.83 -2.70
CA ALA A 58 -20.74 -2.84 -3.52
C ALA A 58 -20.21 -2.25 -4.83
N ASP A 59 -20.97 -1.40 -5.50
CA ASP A 59 -20.56 -0.71 -6.71
C ASP A 59 -19.36 0.22 -6.44
N HIS A 60 -19.38 0.98 -5.33
CA HIS A 60 -18.25 1.81 -4.90
C HIS A 60 -16.99 0.98 -4.61
N LEU A 61 -17.11 -0.19 -3.97
CA LEU A 61 -15.97 -1.09 -3.72
C LEU A 61 -15.37 -1.62 -5.02
N VAL A 62 -16.18 -1.95 -6.01
CA VAL A 62 -15.70 -2.38 -7.33
C VAL A 62 -14.90 -1.27 -8.01
N ASP A 63 -15.39 -0.04 -7.98
CA ASP A 63 -14.69 1.10 -8.58
C ASP A 63 -13.40 1.45 -7.83
N LEU A 64 -13.41 1.37 -6.51
CA LEU A 64 -12.20 1.53 -5.70
C LEU A 64 -11.15 0.46 -6.06
N TYR A 65 -11.57 -0.80 -6.22
CA TYR A 65 -10.67 -1.88 -6.62
C TYR A 65 -10.03 -1.63 -7.99
N LYS A 66 -10.81 -1.19 -8.99
CA LYS A 66 -10.27 -0.82 -10.31
C LYS A 66 -9.24 0.31 -10.23
N ASN A 67 -9.51 1.33 -9.40
CA ASN A 67 -8.59 2.43 -9.19
C ASN A 67 -7.28 1.98 -8.53
N ILE A 68 -7.35 1.10 -7.53
CA ILE A 68 -6.16 0.51 -6.90
C ILE A 68 -5.35 -0.30 -7.91
N GLU A 69 -6.00 -1.11 -8.75
CA GLU A 69 -5.33 -1.89 -9.79
C GLU A 69 -4.63 -0.98 -10.82
N ALA A 70 -5.29 0.07 -11.29
CA ALA A 70 -4.71 1.05 -12.21
C ALA A 70 -3.51 1.77 -11.58
N TYR A 71 -3.61 2.16 -10.30
CA TYR A 71 -2.52 2.78 -9.56
C TYR A 71 -1.32 1.83 -9.39
N SER A 72 -1.59 0.56 -9.09
CA SER A 72 -0.55 -0.47 -8.97
C SER A 72 0.21 -0.66 -10.28
N ARG A 73 -0.48 -0.72 -11.43
CA ARG A 73 0.16 -0.81 -12.76
C ARG A 73 1.04 0.41 -13.04
N LEU A 74 0.54 1.62 -12.80
CA LEU A 74 1.31 2.85 -12.99
C LEU A 74 2.57 2.87 -12.12
N HIS A 75 2.46 2.42 -10.88
CA HIS A 75 3.61 2.30 -9.97
C HIS A 75 4.64 1.29 -10.49
N GLN A 76 4.20 0.14 -10.99
CA GLN A 76 5.07 -0.87 -11.58
C GLN A 76 5.82 -0.33 -12.80
N GLU A 77 5.13 0.38 -13.70
CA GLU A 77 5.74 1.00 -14.89
C GLU A 77 6.80 2.05 -14.51
N LYS A 78 6.52 2.91 -13.53
CA LYS A 78 7.50 3.87 -13.03
C LYS A 78 8.71 3.20 -12.40
N THR A 79 8.50 2.18 -11.59
CA THR A 79 9.59 1.45 -10.94
C THR A 79 10.46 0.73 -11.97
N LYS A 80 9.84 0.15 -13.01
CA LYS A 80 10.56 -0.42 -14.14
C LYS A 80 11.42 0.62 -14.86
N GLY A 81 10.87 1.79 -15.17
CA GLY A 81 11.62 2.86 -15.82
C GLY A 81 12.84 3.33 -15.01
N ILE A 82 12.72 3.39 -13.68
CA ILE A 82 13.83 3.71 -12.78
C ILE A 82 14.92 2.62 -12.84
N LEU A 83 14.52 1.34 -12.82
CA LEU A 83 15.48 0.25 -12.94
C LEU A 83 16.16 0.25 -14.31
N ASP A 84 15.42 0.43 -15.40
CA ASP A 84 15.97 0.47 -16.75
C ASP A 84 17.02 1.59 -16.89
N LEU A 85 16.76 2.77 -16.28
CA LEU A 85 17.74 3.85 -16.23
C LEU A 85 18.99 3.49 -15.40
N ALA A 86 18.79 2.84 -14.25
CA ALA A 86 19.92 2.39 -13.41
C ALA A 86 20.77 1.34 -14.11
N ILE A 87 20.15 0.38 -14.83
CA ILE A 87 20.84 -0.64 -15.61
C ILE A 87 21.61 -0.01 -16.77
N MET A 88 21.01 0.94 -17.48
CA MET A 88 21.69 1.66 -18.55
C MET A 88 22.95 2.37 -18.03
N LYS A 89 22.83 3.10 -16.93
CA LYS A 89 23.96 3.80 -16.30
C LYS A 89 25.01 2.81 -15.77
N ALA A 90 24.61 1.68 -15.20
CA ALA A 90 25.56 0.64 -14.77
C ALA A 90 26.36 0.07 -15.96
N GLY A 91 25.71 -0.15 -17.11
CA GLY A 91 26.39 -0.63 -18.33
C GLY A 91 27.37 0.40 -18.92
N GLU A 92 27.07 1.71 -18.78
CA GLU A 92 27.95 2.79 -19.23
C GLU A 92 29.21 2.91 -18.34
N LEU A 93 29.04 2.83 -17.01
CA LEU A 93 30.09 3.09 -16.02
C LEU A 93 30.90 1.85 -15.64
N VAL A 94 30.31 0.68 -15.79
CA VAL A 94 30.89 -0.61 -15.42
C VAL A 94 30.74 -1.59 -16.59
N PRO A 95 31.57 -1.46 -17.66
CA PRO A 95 31.43 -2.26 -18.87
C PRO A 95 31.51 -3.77 -18.64
N ASP A 96 32.22 -4.21 -17.61
CA ASP A 96 32.38 -5.63 -17.24
C ASP A 96 31.27 -6.14 -16.31
N ALA A 97 30.34 -5.26 -15.89
CA ALA A 97 29.20 -5.69 -15.09
C ALA A 97 28.20 -6.44 -15.98
N ASP A 98 27.88 -7.68 -15.61
CA ASP A 98 26.81 -8.46 -16.28
C ASP A 98 25.44 -7.89 -15.84
N VAL A 99 25.10 -6.73 -16.41
CA VAL A 99 23.79 -6.08 -16.20
C VAL A 99 22.75 -6.56 -17.21
N GLU A 100 23.15 -7.37 -18.18
CA GLU A 100 22.26 -7.91 -19.20
C GLU A 100 21.24 -8.86 -18.59
N GLY A 101 19.96 -8.62 -18.87
CA GLY A 101 18.86 -9.46 -18.37
C GLY A 101 18.44 -9.20 -16.93
N ILE A 102 19.00 -8.17 -16.26
CA ILE A 102 18.48 -7.72 -14.97
C ILE A 102 17.08 -7.11 -15.17
N HIS A 103 16.11 -7.58 -14.39
CA HIS A 103 14.74 -7.10 -14.47
C HIS A 103 14.01 -7.16 -13.12
N LEU A 104 12.88 -6.47 -13.02
CA LEU A 104 12.01 -6.53 -11.85
C LEU A 104 11.07 -7.71 -11.95
N LYS A 105 11.01 -8.49 -10.86
CA LYS A 105 10.05 -9.56 -10.67
C LYS A 105 9.11 -9.20 -9.52
N TYR A 106 7.81 -9.16 -9.82
CA TYR A 106 6.77 -8.95 -8.82
C TYR A 106 6.18 -10.28 -8.40
N THR A 107 5.99 -10.46 -7.10
CA THR A 107 5.26 -11.60 -6.55
C THR A 107 3.78 -11.29 -6.40
N GLU A 108 2.96 -12.31 -6.15
CA GLU A 108 1.52 -12.18 -5.87
C GLU A 108 1.23 -11.26 -4.67
N ASN A 109 2.17 -11.12 -3.74
CA ASN A 109 2.07 -10.23 -2.58
C ASN A 109 2.60 -8.81 -2.85
N ASN A 110 2.74 -8.41 -4.12
CA ASN A 110 3.29 -7.12 -4.55
C ASN A 110 4.71 -6.81 -4.04
N LYS A 111 5.46 -7.82 -3.62
CA LYS A 111 6.89 -7.65 -3.34
C LYS A 111 7.65 -7.60 -4.65
N CYS A 112 8.59 -6.64 -4.75
CA CYS A 112 9.44 -6.45 -5.90
C CYS A 112 10.84 -6.96 -5.59
N TYR A 113 11.40 -7.77 -6.50
CA TYR A 113 12.76 -8.26 -6.45
C TYR A 113 13.49 -7.89 -7.73
N VAL A 114 14.77 -7.55 -7.60
CA VAL A 114 15.66 -7.38 -8.74
C VAL A 114 16.27 -8.75 -9.03
N VAL A 115 16.02 -9.28 -10.21
CA VAL A 115 16.48 -10.62 -10.59
C VAL A 115 17.36 -10.55 -11.84
N ASN A 116 18.28 -11.50 -11.95
CA ASN A 116 19.11 -11.65 -13.14
C ASN A 116 18.36 -12.38 -14.27
N LYS A 117 19.02 -12.60 -15.39
CA LYS A 117 18.47 -13.32 -16.57
C LYS A 117 17.93 -14.72 -16.25
N ASP A 118 18.45 -15.37 -15.22
CA ASP A 118 18.03 -16.71 -14.79
C ASP A 118 16.86 -16.66 -13.80
N GLY A 119 16.35 -15.47 -13.46
CA GLY A 119 15.26 -15.25 -12.52
C GLY A 119 15.65 -15.41 -11.06
N ASN A 120 16.95 -15.43 -10.75
CA ASN A 120 17.46 -15.49 -9.37
C ASN A 120 17.55 -14.07 -8.80
N ASP A 121 17.25 -13.94 -7.50
CA ASP A 121 17.41 -12.67 -6.78
C ASP A 121 18.89 -12.27 -6.79
N ILE A 122 19.20 -11.06 -7.21
CA ILE A 122 20.56 -10.50 -7.20
C ILE A 122 21.14 -10.49 -5.80
N ASN A 123 20.29 -10.31 -4.78
CA ASN A 123 20.71 -10.32 -3.39
C ASN A 123 21.34 -11.66 -2.94
N ASP A 124 20.99 -12.76 -3.58
CA ASP A 124 21.42 -14.10 -3.16
C ASP A 124 22.75 -14.53 -3.81
N ARG A 125 23.12 -13.95 -4.96
CA ARG A 125 24.23 -14.44 -5.77
C ARG A 125 25.34 -13.42 -6.03
N GLU A 126 24.99 -12.14 -6.10
CA GLU A 126 25.99 -11.11 -6.39
C GLU A 126 26.75 -10.68 -5.12
N GLY A 127 28.03 -10.40 -5.27
CA GLY A 127 28.86 -9.89 -4.18
C GLY A 127 28.34 -8.58 -3.60
N SER A 128 28.61 -8.34 -2.33
CA SER A 128 28.15 -7.15 -1.59
C SER A 128 28.54 -5.83 -2.28
N GLY A 129 29.67 -5.80 -2.94
CA GLY A 129 30.16 -4.62 -3.66
C GLY A 129 29.29 -4.27 -4.88
N TYR A 130 28.93 -5.27 -5.69
CA TYR A 130 28.06 -5.03 -6.84
C TYR A 130 26.68 -4.55 -6.44
N ARG A 131 26.10 -5.12 -5.37
CA ARG A 131 24.83 -4.65 -4.80
C ARG A 131 24.87 -3.20 -4.33
N ALA A 132 26.01 -2.79 -3.75
CA ALA A 132 26.22 -1.41 -3.33
C ALA A 132 26.20 -0.45 -4.53
N ILE A 133 26.90 -0.81 -5.63
CA ILE A 133 26.93 -0.02 -6.87
C ILE A 133 25.53 0.10 -7.47
N LEU A 134 24.85 -1.04 -7.68
CA LEU A 134 23.49 -1.05 -8.24
C LEU A 134 22.51 -0.27 -7.35
N GLY A 135 22.64 -0.40 -6.02
CA GLY A 135 21.83 0.34 -5.07
C GLY A 135 22.06 1.86 -5.14
N ALA A 136 23.30 2.31 -5.34
CA ALA A 136 23.63 3.72 -5.55
C ALA A 136 23.00 4.24 -6.86
N LEU A 137 23.16 3.50 -7.96
CA LEU A 137 22.60 3.83 -9.26
C LEU A 137 21.06 3.88 -9.25
N MET A 138 20.41 2.95 -8.57
CA MET A 138 18.95 2.99 -8.42
C MET A 138 18.46 4.20 -7.64
N ARG A 139 19.14 4.59 -6.56
CA ARG A 139 18.83 5.81 -5.80
C ARG A 139 19.01 7.06 -6.67
N TYR A 140 20.09 7.12 -7.44
CA TYR A 140 20.33 8.18 -8.41
C TYR A 140 19.22 8.27 -9.45
N ALA A 141 18.84 7.15 -10.06
CA ALA A 141 17.75 7.10 -11.02
C ALA A 141 16.40 7.53 -10.41
N CYS A 142 16.12 7.14 -9.16
CA CYS A 142 14.94 7.61 -8.42
C CYS A 142 14.95 9.13 -8.24
N LEU A 143 16.09 9.71 -7.90
CA LEU A 143 16.24 11.16 -7.71
C LEU A 143 16.07 11.91 -9.02
N LYS A 144 16.71 11.43 -10.10
CA LYS A 144 16.58 12.02 -11.45
C LYS A 144 15.17 11.94 -12.01
N ALA A 145 14.38 10.92 -11.63
CA ALA A 145 12.97 10.82 -11.99
C ALA A 145 12.08 11.86 -11.27
N GLN A 146 12.64 12.63 -10.32
CA GLN A 146 11.94 13.66 -9.55
C GLN A 146 12.69 15.00 -9.67
N PRO A 147 12.58 15.70 -10.80
CA PRO A 147 13.37 16.90 -11.06
C PRO A 147 13.09 18.06 -10.07
N ASP A 148 11.89 18.08 -9.47
CA ASP A 148 11.51 19.09 -8.48
C ASP A 148 12.02 18.78 -7.05
N ALA A 149 12.59 17.59 -6.84
CA ALA A 149 13.18 17.21 -5.56
C ALA A 149 14.55 17.86 -5.38
N LEU A 150 14.96 18.04 -4.11
CA LEU A 150 16.32 18.46 -3.78
C LEU A 150 17.30 17.41 -4.35
N GLN A 151 18.15 17.82 -5.26
CA GLN A 151 19.13 16.96 -5.92
C GLN A 151 20.32 16.68 -4.97
N LEU A 152 20.05 15.94 -3.89
CA LEU A 152 21.01 15.57 -2.84
C LEU A 152 20.88 14.09 -2.50
N MET A 153 22.01 13.38 -2.50
CA MET A 153 22.12 12.02 -1.99
C MET A 153 23.02 11.96 -0.78
N VAL A 154 22.62 11.17 0.21
CA VAL A 154 23.42 10.92 1.41
C VAL A 154 23.65 9.41 1.51
N PHE A 155 24.92 9.02 1.61
CA PHE A 155 25.37 7.66 1.88
C PHE A 155 25.98 7.62 3.28
N ASP A 156 25.31 6.94 4.18
CA ASP A 156 25.75 6.76 5.57
C ASP A 156 26.17 5.30 5.76
N GLU A 157 27.46 5.07 5.99
CA GLU A 157 28.08 3.72 6.09
C GLU A 157 27.59 2.75 5.03
N SER A 158 27.39 3.23 3.80
CA SER A 158 26.75 2.45 2.73
C SER A 158 27.72 1.50 2.01
N PHE A 159 29.04 1.67 2.22
CA PHE A 159 30.08 0.97 1.47
C PHE A 159 31.08 0.16 2.32
N PRO A 160 30.68 -0.46 3.44
CA PRO A 160 31.61 -1.03 4.40
C PRO A 160 32.36 -2.29 3.89
N TYR A 161 31.85 -2.94 2.83
CA TYR A 161 32.33 -4.25 2.37
C TYR A 161 32.79 -4.25 0.90
N LEU A 162 33.20 -3.11 0.36
CA LEU A 162 33.72 -3.05 -0.98
C LEU A 162 35.13 -3.69 -1.02
N SER A 163 35.39 -4.52 -2.04
CA SER A 163 36.74 -4.92 -2.42
C SER A 163 37.47 -3.76 -3.10
N ASP A 164 38.79 -3.85 -3.26
CA ASP A 164 39.55 -2.77 -3.93
C ASP A 164 39.05 -2.51 -5.35
N THR A 165 38.69 -3.55 -6.10
CA THR A 165 38.10 -3.41 -7.44
C THR A 165 36.75 -2.72 -7.40
N THR A 166 35.83 -3.13 -6.53
CA THR A 166 34.53 -2.50 -6.41
C THR A 166 34.59 -1.11 -5.79
N THR A 167 35.63 -0.82 -5.01
CA THR A 167 35.90 0.56 -4.52
C THR A 167 36.25 1.48 -5.67
N SER A 168 37.13 1.07 -6.59
CA SER A 168 37.46 1.85 -7.78
C SER A 168 36.23 2.12 -8.64
N LEU A 169 35.40 1.10 -8.92
CA LEU A 169 34.16 1.24 -9.67
C LEU A 169 33.16 2.18 -8.98
N MET A 170 33.07 2.10 -7.64
CA MET A 170 32.19 3.01 -6.88
C MET A 170 32.66 4.45 -6.96
N LYS A 171 33.98 4.69 -6.97
CA LYS A 171 34.53 6.03 -7.19
C LYS A 171 34.09 6.60 -8.54
N ASP A 172 34.23 5.83 -9.61
CA ASP A 172 33.82 6.24 -10.95
C ASP A 172 32.32 6.57 -11.00
N VAL A 173 31.49 5.75 -10.35
CA VAL A 173 30.04 5.98 -10.22
C VAL A 173 29.74 7.26 -9.45
N LEU A 174 30.40 7.49 -8.31
CA LEU A 174 30.19 8.70 -7.51
C LEU A 174 30.68 9.97 -8.24
N GLU A 175 31.80 9.86 -8.96
CA GLU A 175 32.35 10.97 -9.74
C GLU A 175 31.42 11.37 -10.90
N GLU A 176 30.82 10.42 -11.59
CA GLU A 176 29.81 10.70 -12.61
C GLU A 176 28.56 11.33 -11.99
N MET A 177 28.06 10.77 -10.89
CA MET A 177 26.85 11.29 -10.25
C MET A 177 27.02 12.71 -9.73
N LYS A 178 28.20 13.08 -9.19
CA LYS A 178 28.46 14.40 -8.62
C LYS A 178 28.40 15.53 -9.66
N THR A 179 28.47 15.21 -10.94
CA THR A 179 28.28 16.22 -12.01
C THR A 179 26.86 16.77 -12.03
N ASP A 180 25.89 15.99 -11.58
CA ASP A 180 24.45 16.26 -11.69
C ASP A 180 23.77 16.55 -10.34
N ILE A 181 24.30 16.00 -9.25
CA ILE A 181 23.69 16.05 -7.92
C ILE A 181 24.74 16.32 -6.84
N SER A 182 24.30 16.85 -5.70
CA SER A 182 25.15 16.93 -4.50
C SER A 182 25.19 15.58 -3.80
N ILE A 183 26.40 15.13 -3.40
CA ILE A 183 26.58 13.86 -2.70
C ILE A 183 27.28 14.09 -1.38
N VAL A 184 26.74 13.52 -0.30
CA VAL A 184 27.38 13.44 1.01
C VAL A 184 27.64 11.99 1.34
N VAL A 185 28.88 11.63 1.62
CA VAL A 185 29.28 10.28 2.03
C VAL A 185 29.81 10.35 3.46
N VAL A 186 29.24 9.55 4.34
CA VAL A 186 29.67 9.35 5.72
C VAL A 186 30.22 7.93 5.83
N GLU A 187 31.53 7.82 5.97
CA GLU A 187 32.21 6.52 5.99
C GLU A 187 33.32 6.49 7.06
N GLN A 188 33.56 5.33 7.63
CA GLN A 188 34.68 5.09 8.53
C GLN A 188 35.99 4.82 7.77
N ARG A 189 35.91 4.51 6.48
CA ARG A 189 37.04 4.20 5.61
C ARG A 189 37.20 5.28 4.54
N HIS A 190 38.33 5.91 4.47
CA HIS A 190 38.61 7.01 3.52
C HIS A 190 38.69 6.53 2.05
N ASN A 191 38.97 5.26 1.80
CA ASN A 191 39.32 4.76 0.47
C ASN A 191 38.23 4.89 -0.60
N VAL A 192 36.96 5.04 -0.21
CA VAL A 192 35.84 5.15 -1.19
C VAL A 192 35.74 6.55 -1.78
N VAL A 193 36.11 7.58 -1.03
CA VAL A 193 35.94 8.98 -1.43
C VAL A 193 37.28 9.69 -1.70
N ASP A 194 38.38 9.02 -1.44
CA ASP A 194 39.72 9.57 -1.59
C ASP A 194 39.98 10.00 -3.05
N GLY A 195 40.34 11.29 -3.20
CA GLY A 195 40.64 11.91 -4.48
C GLY A 195 39.45 12.39 -5.31
N ILE A 196 38.19 12.17 -4.87
CA ILE A 196 36.99 12.62 -5.60
C ILE A 196 36.15 13.65 -4.83
N THR A 197 36.50 13.96 -3.59
CA THR A 197 35.76 14.91 -2.74
C THR A 197 36.13 16.37 -3.01
N ASP A 198 35.13 17.25 -2.97
CA ASP A 198 35.32 18.69 -3.00
C ASP A 198 35.59 19.28 -1.59
N GLY A 199 35.35 18.47 -0.56
CA GLY A 199 35.67 18.80 0.83
C GLY A 199 35.51 17.59 1.74
N GLU A 200 36.42 17.45 2.68
CA GLU A 200 36.46 16.35 3.65
C GLU A 200 36.47 16.91 5.08
N TYR A 201 35.66 16.31 5.93
CA TYR A 201 35.53 16.65 7.34
C TYR A 201 35.73 15.41 8.22
N LEU A 202 36.67 15.52 9.16
CA LEU A 202 36.91 14.48 10.15
C LEU A 202 36.12 14.77 11.43
N PHE A 203 35.41 13.79 11.91
CA PHE A 203 34.66 13.82 13.18
C PHE A 203 35.38 12.91 14.19
N GLU A 204 36.02 13.49 15.19
CA GLU A 204 36.71 12.75 16.24
C GLU A 204 36.05 12.95 17.60
N LYS A 205 35.81 11.87 18.29
CA LYS A 205 35.33 11.92 19.68
C LYS A 205 36.50 11.91 20.63
N GLY A 206 36.73 13.00 21.32
CA GLY A 206 37.79 13.13 22.33
C GLY A 206 37.48 12.29 23.59
N ALA A 207 38.52 12.10 24.41
CA ALA A 207 38.39 11.43 25.71
C ALA A 207 37.40 12.16 26.67
N ASP A 208 37.17 13.43 26.46
CA ASP A 208 36.20 14.27 27.13
C ASP A 208 34.74 14.09 26.61
N LYS A 209 34.52 13.13 25.72
CA LYS A 209 33.24 12.81 25.03
C LYS A 209 32.73 13.96 24.13
N ILE A 210 33.54 14.95 23.85
CA ILE A 210 33.21 16.04 22.90
C ILE A 210 33.62 15.62 21.50
N THR A 211 32.71 15.77 20.54
CA THR A 211 33.02 15.54 19.12
C THR A 211 33.66 16.83 18.56
N ARG A 212 34.81 16.69 17.96
CA ARG A 212 35.52 17.75 17.24
C ARG A 212 35.38 17.52 15.76
N VAL A 213 35.19 18.57 15.00
CA VAL A 213 35.10 18.54 13.54
C VAL A 213 36.26 19.32 12.99
N SER A 214 37.07 18.71 12.17
CA SER A 214 38.14 19.34 11.44
C SER A 214 37.97 19.18 9.95
N LYS A 215 38.15 20.25 9.18
CA LYS A 215 38.21 20.20 7.73
C LYS A 215 39.60 19.69 7.33
N ILE A 216 39.68 18.67 6.48
CA ILE A 216 40.93 18.09 6.00
C ILE A 216 41.32 18.71 4.66
N ILE A 217 40.33 18.87 3.75
CA ILE A 217 40.47 19.42 2.39
C ILE A 217 39.48 20.53 2.18
#